data_4459e474726b05746fd3760aeb303728
#
_entry.id   4459e474726b05746fd3760aeb303728
#
_cell.length_a   1.000
_cell.length_b   1.000
_cell.length_c   1.000
_cell.angle_alpha   90.00
_cell.angle_beta   90.00
_cell.angle_gamma   90.00
#
_symmetry.space_group_name_H-M   'P 1'
#
loop_
_entity.id
_entity.type
_entity.pdbx_description
1 polymer ?
#
loop_
_entity_poly.entity_id
_entity_poly.type
_entity_poly.pdbx_seq_one_letter_code
_entity_poly.pdbx_strand_id
1 'polypeptide(L)'
;IAASGVACCLMHNRDNTEYGQFIPEFLDDMRECVRLADEAGIARDKIILDPGVGFGKTYEMNLEIISRLEVMHELGLPVLLGTSRKSVIGLTLDLPPEEREEGTLVTTVYGVQKGCAFVRVHDVEKNKRAVRMTRALMDYCM
;
A
#
# COMPACT_ATOMS: atom_id res chain seq x y z
N ILE A 1 -6.90 6.56 -19.86
CA ILE A 1 -5.94 5.52 -19.43
C ILE A 1 -6.07 4.31 -20.36
N ALA A 2 -7.27 3.69 -20.49
CA ALA A 2 -7.46 2.49 -21.32
C ALA A 2 -6.92 2.65 -22.75
N ALA A 3 -7.28 3.74 -23.43
CA ALA A 3 -6.85 4.00 -24.81
C ALA A 3 -5.34 4.20 -24.98
N SER A 4 -4.62 4.58 -23.92
CA SER A 4 -3.16 4.80 -23.97
C SER A 4 -2.33 3.54 -23.73
N GLY A 5 -2.94 2.48 -23.17
CA GLY A 5 -2.27 1.22 -22.84
C GLY A 5 -1.18 1.33 -21.75
N VAL A 6 -1.11 2.44 -21.01
CA VAL A 6 -0.16 2.62 -19.91
C VAL A 6 -0.62 1.91 -18.65
N ALA A 7 0.32 1.52 -17.79
CA ALA A 7 -0.02 1.01 -16.47
C ALA A 7 -0.60 2.13 -15.59
N CYS A 8 -1.52 1.77 -14.69
CA CYS A 8 -2.11 2.68 -13.72
C CYS A 8 -2.10 2.09 -12.32
N CYS A 9 -2.01 2.98 -11.33
CA CYS A 9 -2.14 2.62 -9.93
C CYS A 9 -3.50 3.13 -9.43
N LEU A 10 -4.37 2.20 -9.01
CA LEU A 10 -5.67 2.50 -8.42
C LEU A 10 -5.49 2.60 -6.91
N MET A 11 -5.65 3.80 -6.38
CA MET A 11 -5.46 4.07 -4.95
C MET A 11 -6.83 4.22 -4.26
N HIS A 12 -7.00 3.51 -3.14
CA HIS A 12 -8.16 3.71 -2.27
C HIS A 12 -8.16 5.10 -1.65
N ASN A 13 -9.30 5.79 -1.75
CA ASN A 13 -9.55 7.07 -1.09
C ASN A 13 -11.05 7.21 -0.78
N ARG A 14 -11.39 7.86 0.34
CA ARG A 14 -12.72 8.37 0.66
C ARG A 14 -12.61 9.83 1.10
N ASP A 15 -13.68 10.58 0.97
CA ASP A 15 -13.78 11.98 1.43
C ASP A 15 -13.96 12.09 2.95
N ASN A 16 -14.20 10.96 3.64
CA ASN A 16 -14.42 10.86 5.07
C ASN A 16 -13.71 9.63 5.64
N THR A 17 -13.82 9.44 6.97
CA THR A 17 -13.26 8.31 7.71
C THR A 17 -14.37 7.45 8.34
N GLU A 18 -15.58 7.52 7.79
CA GLU A 18 -16.74 6.81 8.30
C GLU A 18 -16.85 5.42 7.66
N TYR A 19 -16.66 4.39 8.46
CA TYR A 19 -16.80 2.99 8.08
C TYR A 19 -17.61 2.26 9.15
N GLY A 20 -18.53 1.41 8.74
CA GLY A 20 -19.20 0.47 9.66
C GLY A 20 -18.24 -0.64 10.06
N GLN A 21 -17.60 -1.27 9.08
CA GLN A 21 -16.51 -2.23 9.26
C GLN A 21 -15.39 -1.92 8.25
N PHE A 22 -14.24 -1.44 8.76
CA PHE A 22 -13.21 -0.86 7.91
C PHE A 22 -12.69 -1.81 6.82
N ILE A 23 -12.16 -2.97 7.15
CA ILE A 23 -11.54 -3.86 6.13
C ILE A 23 -12.55 -4.39 5.11
N PRO A 24 -13.76 -4.88 5.48
CA PRO A 24 -14.76 -5.27 4.49
C PRO A 24 -15.13 -4.16 3.52
N GLU A 25 -15.44 -2.97 4.03
CA GLU A 25 -15.83 -1.84 3.18
C GLU A 25 -14.68 -1.31 2.33
N PHE A 26 -13.47 -1.28 2.88
CA PHE A 26 -12.25 -0.98 2.13
C PHE A 26 -12.07 -1.93 0.93
N LEU A 27 -12.27 -3.23 1.14
CA LEU A 27 -12.17 -4.22 0.06
C LEU A 27 -13.29 -4.06 -0.96
N ASP A 28 -14.51 -3.73 -0.52
CA ASP A 28 -15.63 -3.46 -1.44
C ASP A 28 -15.36 -2.22 -2.31
N ASP A 29 -14.82 -1.15 -1.74
CA ASP A 29 -14.39 0.02 -2.50
C ASP A 29 -13.32 -0.34 -3.54
N MET A 30 -12.34 -1.16 -3.17
CA MET A 30 -11.28 -1.59 -4.08
C MET A 30 -11.82 -2.51 -5.18
N ARG A 31 -12.77 -3.41 -4.88
CA ARG A 31 -13.46 -4.24 -5.89
C ARG A 31 -14.20 -3.36 -6.89
N GLU A 32 -14.88 -2.32 -6.42
CA GLU A 32 -15.55 -1.36 -7.29
C GLU A 32 -14.56 -0.61 -8.19
N CYS A 33 -13.42 -0.16 -7.66
CA CYS A 33 -12.36 0.46 -8.47
C CYS A 33 -11.86 -0.49 -9.58
N VAL A 34 -11.64 -1.76 -9.25
CA VAL A 34 -11.21 -2.77 -10.23
C VAL A 34 -12.31 -3.04 -11.27
N ARG A 35 -13.58 -3.13 -10.85
CA ARG A 35 -14.72 -3.31 -11.75
C ARG A 35 -14.81 -2.16 -12.76
N LEU A 36 -14.69 -0.92 -12.30
CA LEU A 36 -14.70 0.27 -13.17
C LEU A 36 -13.52 0.28 -14.14
N ALA A 37 -12.35 -0.18 -13.71
CA ALA A 37 -11.19 -0.29 -14.59
C ALA A 37 -11.39 -1.35 -15.68
N ASP A 38 -11.95 -2.52 -15.31
CA ASP A 38 -12.30 -3.59 -16.26
C ASP A 38 -13.35 -3.10 -17.29
N GLU A 39 -14.39 -2.41 -16.85
CA GLU A 39 -15.42 -1.82 -17.74
C GLU A 39 -14.86 -0.75 -18.67
N ALA A 40 -13.88 0.03 -18.20
CA ALA A 40 -13.17 1.01 -19.01
C ALA A 40 -12.21 0.38 -20.02
N GLY A 41 -12.03 -0.96 -19.99
CA GLY A 41 -11.14 -1.68 -20.89
C GLY A 41 -9.66 -1.59 -20.52
N ILE A 42 -9.32 -1.36 -19.24
CA ILE A 42 -7.94 -1.39 -18.76
C ILE A 42 -7.52 -2.85 -18.57
N ALA A 43 -6.48 -3.28 -19.26
CA ALA A 43 -5.97 -4.64 -19.13
C ALA A 43 -5.45 -4.90 -17.70
N ARG A 44 -5.78 -6.05 -17.12
CA ARG A 44 -5.45 -6.37 -15.72
C ARG A 44 -3.95 -6.40 -15.43
N ASP A 45 -3.12 -6.76 -16.40
CA ASP A 45 -1.66 -6.72 -16.32
C ASP A 45 -1.09 -5.28 -16.28
N LYS A 46 -1.95 -4.27 -16.45
CA LYS A 46 -1.62 -2.83 -16.34
C LYS A 46 -2.12 -2.19 -15.05
N ILE A 47 -2.75 -2.94 -14.16
CA ILE A 47 -3.32 -2.40 -12.93
C ILE A 47 -2.43 -2.76 -11.72
N ILE A 48 -2.13 -1.76 -10.90
CA ILE A 48 -1.49 -1.87 -9.59
C ILE A 48 -2.46 -1.28 -8.57
N LEU A 49 -2.58 -1.88 -7.39
CA LEU A 49 -3.45 -1.40 -6.31
C LEU A 49 -2.62 -0.73 -5.21
N ASP A 50 -3.12 0.38 -4.66
CA ASP A 50 -2.51 1.08 -3.51
C ASP A 50 -3.58 1.22 -2.40
N PRO A 51 -3.32 0.79 -1.16
CA PRO A 51 -4.27 0.89 -0.07
C PRO A 51 -4.59 2.33 0.35
N GLY A 52 -3.87 3.33 -0.16
CA GLY A 52 -4.14 4.73 0.15
C GLY A 52 -3.88 5.09 1.61
N VAL A 53 -2.76 4.63 2.19
CA VAL A 53 -2.37 5.03 3.55
C VAL A 53 -2.32 6.55 3.67
N GLY A 54 -3.02 7.10 4.66
CA GLY A 54 -3.13 8.55 4.87
C GLY A 54 -4.26 9.24 4.08
N PHE A 55 -5.11 8.49 3.37
CA PHE A 55 -6.24 9.02 2.60
C PHE A 55 -7.55 8.39 3.08
N GLY A 56 -8.50 9.23 3.56
CA GLY A 56 -9.80 8.79 4.05
C GLY A 56 -9.72 7.73 5.16
N LYS A 57 -8.73 7.83 6.06
CA LYS A 57 -8.47 6.86 7.13
C LYS A 57 -8.02 7.54 8.41
N THR A 58 -8.50 7.04 9.56
CA THR A 58 -7.94 7.42 10.87
C THR A 58 -6.53 6.85 11.06
N TYR A 59 -5.87 7.22 12.15
CA TYR A 59 -4.57 6.66 12.52
C TYR A 59 -4.64 5.13 12.68
N GLU A 60 -5.64 4.64 13.42
CA GLU A 60 -5.85 3.22 13.67
C GLU A 60 -6.11 2.44 12.38
N MET A 61 -6.95 2.99 11.48
CA MET A 61 -7.23 2.39 10.17
C MET A 61 -5.97 2.30 9.30
N ASN A 62 -5.08 3.31 9.38
CA ASN A 62 -3.80 3.25 8.68
C ASN A 62 -2.89 2.15 9.23
N LEU A 63 -2.83 1.97 10.55
CA LEU A 63 -2.10 0.86 11.16
C LEU A 63 -2.73 -0.48 10.79
N GLU A 64 -4.06 -0.58 10.81
CA GLU A 64 -4.78 -1.81 10.49
C GLU A 64 -4.52 -2.24 9.04
N ILE A 65 -4.65 -1.35 8.06
CA ILE A 65 -4.44 -1.74 6.66
C ILE A 65 -2.98 -2.08 6.34
N ILE A 66 -2.01 -1.43 6.98
CA ILE A 66 -0.60 -1.81 6.86
C ILE A 66 -0.38 -3.19 7.48
N SER A 67 -0.92 -3.45 8.68
CA SER A 67 -0.74 -4.72 9.40
C SER A 67 -1.41 -5.90 8.70
N ARG A 68 -2.46 -5.66 7.95
CA ARG A 68 -3.28 -6.65 7.24
C ARG A 68 -3.21 -6.47 5.72
N LEU A 69 -2.07 -5.97 5.18
CA LEU A 69 -1.93 -5.67 3.75
C LEU A 69 -2.22 -6.89 2.85
N GLU A 70 -1.99 -8.11 3.35
CA GLU A 70 -2.27 -9.36 2.67
C GLU A 70 -3.73 -9.53 2.24
N VAL A 71 -4.69 -8.84 2.88
CA VAL A 71 -6.12 -8.91 2.48
C VAL A 71 -6.34 -8.43 1.05
N MET A 72 -5.47 -7.55 0.55
CA MET A 72 -5.57 -7.06 -0.83
C MET A 72 -5.24 -8.13 -1.88
N HIS A 73 -4.58 -9.23 -1.50
CA HIS A 73 -4.24 -10.31 -2.45
C HIS A 73 -5.47 -11.04 -2.98
N GLU A 74 -6.62 -10.98 -2.28
CA GLU A 74 -7.88 -11.54 -2.79
C GLU A 74 -8.35 -10.87 -4.09
N LEU A 75 -7.86 -9.66 -4.39
CA LEU A 75 -8.17 -8.94 -5.63
C LEU A 75 -7.34 -9.42 -6.83
N GLY A 76 -6.32 -10.27 -6.59
CA GLY A 76 -5.52 -10.90 -7.63
C GLY A 76 -4.62 -9.95 -8.42
N LEU A 77 -4.31 -8.77 -7.90
CA LEU A 77 -3.52 -7.72 -8.55
C LEU A 77 -2.32 -7.32 -7.69
N PRO A 78 -1.21 -6.85 -8.30
CA PRO A 78 -0.04 -6.42 -7.54
C PRO A 78 -0.34 -5.20 -6.66
N VAL A 79 0.21 -5.19 -5.46
CA VAL A 79 0.02 -4.13 -4.46
C VAL A 79 1.25 -3.25 -4.35
N LEU A 80 1.04 -1.94 -4.38
CA LEU A 80 2.03 -0.91 -4.07
C LEU A 80 1.76 -0.33 -2.68
N LEU A 81 2.77 -0.27 -1.83
CA LEU A 81 2.70 0.36 -0.52
C LEU A 81 3.47 1.70 -0.51
N GLY A 82 2.78 2.79 -0.20
CA GLY A 82 3.33 4.13 -0.10
C GLY A 82 3.14 4.72 1.29
N THR A 83 4.06 4.44 2.23
CA THR A 83 4.01 4.91 3.63
C THR A 83 5.06 5.96 3.96
N SER A 84 6.02 6.18 3.05
CA SER A 84 7.22 6.97 3.30
C SER A 84 6.93 8.36 3.86
N ARG A 85 7.45 8.62 5.07
CA ARG A 85 7.34 9.87 5.85
C ARG A 85 5.91 10.31 6.16
N LYS A 86 4.92 9.43 6.00
CA LYS A 86 3.50 9.76 6.24
C LYS A 86 3.19 9.97 7.72
N SER A 87 2.03 10.59 7.96
CA SER A 87 1.57 10.96 9.31
C SER A 87 1.42 9.77 10.25
N VAL A 88 1.06 8.58 9.74
CA VAL A 88 0.98 7.37 10.56
C VAL A 88 2.31 7.06 11.26
N ILE A 89 3.45 7.26 10.57
CA ILE A 89 4.78 7.11 11.18
C ILE A 89 5.04 8.23 12.18
N GLY A 90 4.74 9.47 11.79
CA GLY A 90 4.94 10.63 12.65
C GLY A 90 4.14 10.58 13.95
N LEU A 91 2.88 10.11 13.90
CA LEU A 91 2.04 9.94 15.08
C LEU A 91 2.51 8.78 15.98
N THR A 92 3.07 7.72 15.37
CA THR A 92 3.61 6.57 16.13
C THR A 92 4.88 6.93 16.88
N LEU A 93 5.78 7.67 16.23
CA LEU A 93 7.13 7.93 16.74
C LEU A 93 7.31 9.32 17.38
N ASP A 94 6.29 10.19 17.26
CA ASP A 94 6.34 11.61 17.65
C ASP A 94 7.50 12.35 16.97
N LEU A 95 7.63 12.18 15.63
CA LEU A 95 8.72 12.72 14.83
C LEU A 95 8.23 13.58 13.67
N PRO A 96 8.98 14.65 13.31
CA PRO A 96 8.73 15.44 12.11
C PRO A 96 9.03 14.63 10.82
N PRO A 97 8.50 15.04 9.65
CA PRO A 97 8.62 14.25 8.42
C PRO A 97 10.04 13.87 8.00
N GLU A 98 11.00 14.75 8.24
CA GLU A 98 12.43 14.57 7.92
C GLU A 98 13.14 13.49 8.76
N GLU A 99 12.57 13.15 9.93
CA GLU A 99 13.12 12.16 10.88
C GLU A 99 12.37 10.83 10.88
N ARG A 100 11.53 10.56 9.84
CA ARG A 100 10.67 9.36 9.76
C ARG A 100 11.27 8.22 8.93
N GLU A 101 12.56 8.25 8.62
CA GLU A 101 13.15 7.26 7.71
C GLU A 101 13.17 5.85 8.32
N GLU A 102 13.50 5.71 9.60
CA GLU A 102 13.50 4.41 10.30
C GLU A 102 12.08 3.79 10.29
N GLY A 103 11.04 4.61 10.57
CA GLY A 103 9.66 4.16 10.48
C GLY A 103 9.26 3.78 9.06
N THR A 104 9.77 4.50 8.05
CA THR A 104 9.58 4.14 6.64
C THR A 104 10.21 2.79 6.33
N LEU A 105 11.45 2.53 6.78
CA LEU A 105 12.13 1.25 6.60
C LEU A 105 11.35 0.10 7.24
N VAL A 106 10.84 0.30 8.46
CA VAL A 106 10.01 -0.71 9.15
C VAL A 106 8.76 -1.04 8.34
N THR A 107 8.03 -0.03 7.87
CA THR A 107 6.83 -0.27 7.05
C THR A 107 7.15 -0.88 5.69
N THR A 108 8.31 -0.58 5.10
CA THR A 108 8.81 -1.23 3.88
C THR A 108 9.07 -2.72 4.11
N VAL A 109 9.81 -3.07 5.17
CA VAL A 109 10.10 -4.47 5.54
C VAL A 109 8.79 -5.23 5.76
N TYR A 110 7.88 -4.63 6.54
CA TYR A 110 6.58 -5.23 6.83
C TYR A 110 5.74 -5.45 5.56
N GLY A 111 5.69 -4.45 4.67
CA GLY A 111 5.00 -4.56 3.38
C GLY A 111 5.56 -5.67 2.49
N VAL A 112 6.90 -5.84 2.45
CA VAL A 112 7.54 -6.94 1.71
C VAL A 112 7.15 -8.30 2.28
N GLN A 113 7.15 -8.45 3.62
CA GLN A 113 6.70 -9.68 4.28
C GLN A 113 5.23 -9.98 4.00
N LYS A 114 4.40 -8.94 3.86
CA LYS A 114 2.98 -9.05 3.49
C LYS A 114 2.75 -9.19 1.98
N GLY A 115 3.82 -9.33 1.18
CA GLY A 115 3.74 -9.64 -0.25
C GLY A 115 3.46 -8.44 -1.16
N CYS A 116 3.72 -7.20 -0.74
CA CYS A 116 3.62 -6.08 -1.68
C CYS A 116 4.63 -6.24 -2.82
N ALA A 117 4.21 -5.88 -4.03
CA ALA A 117 5.04 -5.94 -5.24
C ALA A 117 5.92 -4.69 -5.40
N PHE A 118 5.46 -3.56 -4.90
CA PHE A 118 6.13 -2.26 -5.03
C PHE A 118 6.10 -1.50 -3.71
N VAL A 119 7.15 -0.73 -3.45
CA VAL A 119 7.18 0.29 -2.40
C VAL A 119 7.50 1.65 -3.01
N ARG A 120 6.76 2.69 -2.63
CA ARG A 120 7.00 4.07 -3.06
C ARG A 120 7.59 4.86 -1.88
N VAL A 121 8.84 5.30 -2.05
CA VAL A 121 9.64 5.86 -0.95
C VAL A 121 10.43 7.10 -1.43
N HIS A 122 10.84 7.95 -0.48
CA HIS A 122 11.71 9.10 -0.74
C HIS A 122 13.18 8.68 -0.85
N ASP A 123 13.69 7.89 0.11
CA ASP A 123 15.05 7.36 0.09
C ASP A 123 15.07 5.96 -0.55
N VAL A 124 15.24 5.94 -1.88
CA VAL A 124 15.21 4.70 -2.65
C VAL A 124 16.36 3.76 -2.26
N GLU A 125 17.55 4.29 -2.00
CA GLU A 125 18.72 3.46 -1.75
C GLU A 125 18.61 2.68 -0.44
N LYS A 126 18.24 3.34 0.65
CA LYS A 126 18.05 2.67 1.95
C LYS A 126 16.94 1.65 1.90
N ASN A 127 15.81 2.00 1.29
CA ASN A 127 14.68 1.09 1.17
C ASN A 127 14.99 -0.11 0.26
N LYS A 128 15.73 0.08 -0.84
CA LYS A 128 16.21 -1.02 -1.68
C LYS A 128 17.09 -2.01 -0.89
N ARG A 129 17.97 -1.50 -0.04
CA ARG A 129 18.82 -2.34 0.84
C ARG A 129 17.95 -3.13 1.83
N ALA A 130 16.95 -2.48 2.46
CA ALA A 130 16.01 -3.13 3.36
C ALA A 130 15.20 -4.23 2.64
N VAL A 131 14.66 -3.96 1.45
CA VAL A 131 13.93 -4.95 0.63
C VAL A 131 14.83 -6.16 0.31
N ARG A 132 16.08 -5.92 -0.12
CA ARG A 132 17.02 -7.02 -0.45
C ARG A 132 17.33 -7.87 0.77
N MET A 133 17.57 -7.26 1.93
CA MET A 133 17.85 -8.00 3.17
C MET A 133 16.62 -8.80 3.62
N THR A 134 15.43 -8.19 3.57
CA THR A 134 14.18 -8.87 3.90
C THR A 134 13.95 -10.10 3.01
N ARG A 135 14.14 -9.95 1.69
CA ARG A 135 13.99 -11.07 0.74
C ARG A 135 14.99 -12.19 1.04
N ALA A 136 16.25 -11.87 1.27
CA ALA A 136 17.26 -12.88 1.62
C ALA A 136 16.87 -13.69 2.87
N LEU A 137 16.31 -13.03 3.90
CA LEU A 137 15.82 -13.70 5.09
C LEU A 137 14.60 -14.59 4.80
N MET A 138 13.65 -14.11 4.01
CA MET A 138 12.45 -14.86 3.65
C MET A 138 12.79 -16.10 2.80
N ASP A 139 13.71 -15.97 1.85
CA ASP A 139 14.12 -17.06 0.96
C ASP A 139 14.89 -18.16 1.71
N TYR A 140 15.57 -17.82 2.83
CA TYR A 140 16.30 -18.78 3.65
C TYR A 140 15.38 -19.66 4.53
N CYS A 141 14.17 -19.14 4.85
CA CYS A 141 13.19 -19.84 5.70
C CYS A 141 12.30 -20.82 4.90
N MET A 142 12.47 -20.91 3.57
CA MET A 142 11.78 -21.89 2.71
C MET A 142 12.65 -23.09 2.42
#